data_4bd9102b947c5cb3c8de1d4133de10c8
#
_entry.id   4bd9102b947c5cb3c8de1d4133de10c8
#
_cell.length_a   1.000
_cell.length_b   1.000
_cell.length_c   1.000
_cell.angle_alpha   90.00
_cell.angle_beta   90.00
_cell.angle_gamma   90.00
#
_symmetry.space_group_name_H-M   'P 1'
#
loop_
_entity.id
_entity.type
_entity.pdbx_description
1 polymer ?
#
loop_
_entity_poly.entity_id
_entity_poly.type
_entity_poly.pdbx_seq_one_letter_code
_entity_poly.pdbx_strand_id
1 'polypeptide(L)'
;MLRGAVDARRTLLYVAIALLIVVTVHRPVEGISASGRATPVAEVAGKNWRYDLTFPVRNRSIVEQLIECESQGQNISRIDSNGQVSRGILQFNGTSTWNEMEHRFGFYGDPGNPTAAIHMADMMISSGLVGRWTCARSLGLTK
;
A
#
# COMPACT_ATOMS: atom_id res chain seq x y z
N MET A 1 4.46 58.59 6.29
CA MET A 1 4.57 57.51 7.31
C MET A 1 3.15 57.14 7.75
N LEU A 2 2.60 56.06 7.16
CA LEU A 2 1.30 55.50 7.52
C LEU A 2 1.55 54.17 8.19
N ARG A 3 1.46 54.12 9.52
CA ARG A 3 1.44 52.89 10.31
C ARG A 3 0.08 52.23 10.15
N GLY A 4 0.02 51.10 9.51
CA GLY A 4 -1.20 50.31 9.39
C GLY A 4 -1.67 49.84 10.76
N ALA A 5 -2.88 50.23 11.12
CA ALA A 5 -3.58 49.68 12.28
C ALA A 5 -3.87 48.18 11.99
N VAL A 6 -3.23 47.33 12.76
CA VAL A 6 -3.53 45.88 12.74
C VAL A 6 -4.94 45.71 13.26
N ASP A 7 -5.80 45.11 12.44
CA ASP A 7 -7.22 44.96 12.74
C ASP A 7 -7.40 43.99 13.93
N ALA A 8 -7.63 44.57 15.10
CA ALA A 8 -7.77 43.85 16.37
C ALA A 8 -8.86 42.76 16.32
N ARG A 9 -9.86 42.92 15.45
CA ARG A 9 -10.93 41.94 15.27
C ARG A 9 -10.45 40.65 14.62
N ARG A 10 -9.47 40.72 13.68
CA ARG A 10 -8.88 39.53 13.06
C ARG A 10 -8.01 38.75 14.03
N THR A 11 -7.24 39.44 14.85
CA THR A 11 -6.38 38.81 15.87
C THR A 11 -7.21 38.06 16.92
N LEU A 12 -8.34 38.60 17.36
CA LEU A 12 -9.25 37.97 18.32
C LEU A 12 -9.88 36.67 17.71
N LEU A 13 -10.22 36.67 16.42
CA LEU A 13 -10.80 35.52 15.77
C LEU A 13 -9.81 34.32 15.70
N TYR A 14 -8.55 34.59 15.41
CA TYR A 14 -7.52 33.53 15.37
C TYR A 14 -7.21 32.97 16.76
N VAL A 15 -7.23 33.77 17.79
CA VAL A 15 -7.02 33.30 19.18
C VAL A 15 -8.19 32.42 19.63
N ALA A 16 -9.43 32.76 19.27
CA ALA A 16 -10.60 31.97 19.62
C ALA A 16 -10.62 30.60 18.90
N ILE A 17 -10.23 30.57 17.63
CA ILE A 17 -10.13 29.31 16.87
C ILE A 17 -9.01 28.44 17.42
N ALA A 18 -7.85 28.99 17.78
CA ALA A 18 -6.74 28.21 18.34
C ALA A 18 -7.10 27.62 19.72
N LEU A 19 -7.86 28.33 20.57
CA LEU A 19 -8.34 27.82 21.86
C LEU A 19 -9.37 26.69 21.70
N LEU A 20 -10.23 26.74 20.68
CA LEU A 20 -11.21 25.67 20.41
C LEU A 20 -10.54 24.37 19.97
N ILE A 21 -9.43 24.44 19.24
CA ILE A 21 -8.69 23.25 18.78
C ILE A 21 -7.97 22.56 19.94
N VAL A 22 -7.46 23.31 20.92
CA VAL A 22 -6.74 22.76 22.07
C VAL A 22 -7.68 22.02 23.03
N VAL A 23 -8.94 22.42 23.18
CA VAL A 23 -9.89 21.79 24.10
C VAL A 23 -10.42 20.46 23.57
N THR A 24 -10.41 20.22 22.25
CA THR A 24 -10.93 18.98 21.66
C THR A 24 -9.91 17.85 21.63
N VAL A 25 -8.62 18.09 21.89
CA VAL A 25 -7.56 17.07 21.81
C VAL A 25 -7.30 16.38 23.16
N HIS A 26 -7.82 16.90 24.27
CA HIS A 26 -7.63 16.30 25.60
C HIS A 26 -8.85 15.51 26.08
N ARG A 27 -9.27 14.48 25.34
CA ARG A 27 -10.02 13.39 25.96
C ARG A 27 -9.01 12.36 26.44
N PRO A 28 -8.97 12.05 27.74
CA PRO A 28 -8.20 10.91 28.22
C PRO A 28 -8.81 9.66 27.58
N VAL A 29 -7.98 8.92 26.82
CA VAL A 29 -8.33 7.56 26.39
C VAL A 29 -8.28 6.71 27.64
N GLU A 30 -9.45 6.46 28.23
CA GLU A 30 -9.57 5.51 29.34
C GLU A 30 -9.12 4.13 28.88
N GLY A 31 -8.27 3.55 29.69
CA GLY A 31 -7.54 2.31 29.62
C GLY A 31 -8.15 1.20 28.77
N ILE A 32 -7.54 0.93 27.65
CA ILE A 32 -7.53 -0.41 27.07
C ILE A 32 -6.46 -1.18 27.82
N SER A 33 -6.90 -2.00 28.77
CA SER A 33 -6.06 -2.97 29.47
C SER A 33 -5.34 -3.83 28.44
N ALA A 34 -4.03 -3.64 28.33
CA ALA A 34 -3.15 -4.42 27.47
C ALA A 34 -2.94 -5.81 28.08
N SER A 35 -3.98 -6.63 28.11
CA SER A 35 -3.90 -8.10 28.18
C SER A 35 -4.28 -8.66 26.81
N GLY A 36 -3.67 -8.15 25.79
CA GLY A 36 -3.67 -8.70 24.44
C GLY A 36 -2.44 -9.59 24.30
N ARG A 37 -2.56 -10.86 24.69
CA ARG A 37 -1.82 -11.95 24.10
C ARG A 37 -1.79 -11.66 22.60
N ALA A 38 -0.61 -11.37 22.04
CA ALA A 38 -0.42 -11.27 20.61
C ALA A 38 -0.99 -12.57 20.03
N THR A 39 -2.21 -12.52 19.54
CA THR A 39 -2.71 -13.58 18.68
C THR A 39 -1.71 -13.63 17.55
N PRO A 40 -1.05 -14.76 17.28
CA PRO A 40 -0.29 -14.91 16.06
C PRO A 40 -1.25 -14.47 14.98
N VAL A 41 -0.82 -13.53 14.13
CA VAL A 41 -1.53 -13.18 12.92
C VAL A 41 -1.77 -14.51 12.26
N ALA A 42 -3.01 -14.99 12.34
CA ALA A 42 -3.37 -16.25 11.76
C ALA A 42 -2.96 -16.11 10.32
N GLU A 43 -1.93 -16.83 9.94
CA GLU A 43 -1.58 -17.11 8.58
C GLU A 43 -2.90 -17.37 7.90
N VAL A 44 -3.32 -16.43 7.04
CA VAL A 44 -4.52 -16.62 6.23
C VAL A 44 -4.10 -17.70 5.25
N ALA A 45 -4.16 -18.94 5.76
CA ALA A 45 -3.84 -20.13 5.05
C ALA A 45 -4.64 -20.12 3.75
N GLY A 46 -3.93 -19.83 2.65
CA GLY A 46 -4.37 -20.20 1.34
C GLY A 46 -5.72 -19.63 0.91
N LYS A 47 -5.96 -18.30 1.01
CA LYS A 47 -6.96 -17.73 0.11
C LYS A 47 -6.49 -18.08 -1.30
N ASN A 48 -7.26 -18.90 -1.99
CA ASN A 48 -6.91 -19.35 -3.33
C ASN A 48 -6.94 -18.11 -4.26
N TRP A 49 -5.79 -17.47 -4.43
CA TRP A 49 -5.59 -16.28 -5.27
C TRP A 49 -6.18 -16.43 -6.68
N ARG A 50 -6.41 -17.66 -7.14
CA ARG A 50 -7.04 -17.96 -8.43
C ARG A 50 -8.47 -17.45 -8.51
N TYR A 51 -9.17 -17.29 -7.40
CA TYR A 51 -10.48 -16.64 -7.36
C TYR A 51 -10.37 -15.12 -7.60
N ASP A 52 -9.25 -14.52 -7.23
CA ASP A 52 -9.04 -13.09 -7.44
C ASP A 52 -8.79 -12.76 -8.93
N LEU A 53 -8.64 -13.76 -9.80
CA LEU A 53 -8.59 -13.62 -11.25
C LEU A 53 -9.96 -13.71 -11.92
N THR A 54 -11.07 -13.75 -11.18
CA THR A 54 -12.43 -13.80 -11.73
C THR A 54 -12.88 -12.48 -12.37
N PHE A 55 -12.26 -11.36 -11.98
CA PHE A 55 -12.44 -10.08 -12.68
C PHE A 55 -11.59 -10.02 -13.96
N PRO A 56 -11.91 -9.13 -14.91
CA PRO A 56 -11.20 -9.06 -16.18
C PRO A 56 -9.74 -8.60 -15.99
N VAL A 57 -8.81 -9.56 -16.08
CA VAL A 57 -7.37 -9.33 -16.11
C VAL A 57 -6.90 -9.52 -17.54
N ARG A 58 -6.39 -8.45 -18.17
CA ARG A 58 -5.95 -8.47 -19.58
C ARG A 58 -4.74 -9.36 -19.81
N ASN A 59 -3.79 -9.32 -18.87
CA ASN A 59 -2.52 -10.02 -18.96
C ASN A 59 -2.50 -11.27 -18.06
N ARG A 60 -3.62 -11.96 -17.94
CA ARG A 60 -3.84 -13.06 -16.99
C ARG A 60 -2.71 -14.09 -16.98
N SER A 61 -2.33 -14.59 -18.16
CA SER A 61 -1.28 -15.63 -18.28
C SER A 61 0.08 -15.14 -17.75
N ILE A 62 0.43 -13.86 -17.98
CA ILE A 62 1.67 -13.28 -17.48
C ILE A 62 1.60 -13.11 -15.95
N VAL A 63 0.46 -12.64 -15.43
CA VAL A 63 0.24 -12.50 -13.99
C VAL A 63 0.37 -13.82 -13.27
N GLU A 64 -0.24 -14.89 -13.80
CA GLU A 64 -0.14 -16.24 -13.24
C GLU A 64 1.31 -16.75 -13.19
N GLN A 65 2.06 -16.57 -14.27
CA GLN A 65 3.48 -16.95 -14.32
C GLN A 65 4.33 -16.17 -13.31
N LEU A 66 4.07 -14.87 -13.15
CA LEU A 66 4.76 -14.07 -12.15
C LEU A 66 4.43 -14.53 -10.73
N ILE A 67 3.17 -14.80 -10.40
CA ILE A 67 2.76 -15.29 -9.09
C ILE A 67 3.47 -16.60 -8.75
N GLU A 68 3.49 -17.54 -9.67
CA GLU A 68 4.15 -18.85 -9.46
C GLU A 68 5.66 -18.67 -9.25
N CYS A 69 6.31 -17.78 -9.99
CA CYS A 69 7.74 -17.55 -9.85
C CYS A 69 8.11 -16.77 -8.59
N GLU A 70 7.34 -15.73 -8.21
CA GLU A 70 7.67 -14.84 -7.10
C GLU A 70 7.35 -15.46 -5.73
N SER A 71 6.27 -16.21 -5.61
CA SER A 71 5.78 -16.69 -4.32
C SER A 71 5.21 -18.11 -4.32
N GLN A 72 5.12 -18.77 -5.46
CA GLN A 72 4.37 -20.02 -5.63
C GLN A 72 2.90 -19.87 -5.17
N GLY A 73 2.33 -18.71 -5.38
CA GLY A 73 0.97 -18.36 -4.98
C GLY A 73 0.79 -18.10 -3.48
N GLN A 74 1.85 -18.04 -2.70
CA GLN A 74 1.78 -17.77 -1.26
C GLN A 74 1.71 -16.27 -0.97
N ASN A 75 0.76 -15.86 -0.16
CA ASN A 75 0.64 -14.46 0.28
C ASN A 75 1.55 -14.19 1.49
N ILE A 76 2.82 -13.95 1.24
CA ILE A 76 3.86 -13.83 2.26
C ILE A 76 4.59 -12.48 2.19
N SER A 77 5.35 -12.17 3.25
CA SER A 77 6.30 -11.07 3.26
C SER A 77 7.71 -11.63 3.40
N ARG A 78 8.65 -11.08 2.61
CA ARG A 78 10.07 -11.43 2.66
C ARG A 78 10.92 -10.17 2.77
N ILE A 79 12.07 -10.31 3.41
CA ILE A 79 13.09 -9.25 3.43
C ILE A 79 14.04 -9.55 2.28
N ASP A 80 14.17 -8.60 1.36
CA ASP A 80 15.08 -8.68 0.22
C ASP A 80 16.53 -8.48 0.64
N SER A 81 17.48 -8.82 -0.23
CA SER A 81 18.92 -8.66 0.02
C SER A 81 19.34 -7.21 0.31
N ASN A 82 18.55 -6.24 -0.11
CA ASN A 82 18.74 -4.81 0.17
C ASN A 82 18.08 -4.32 1.46
N GLY A 83 17.49 -5.23 2.26
CA GLY A 83 16.79 -4.92 3.50
C GLY A 83 15.36 -4.39 3.33
N GLN A 84 14.86 -4.31 2.11
CA GLN A 84 13.47 -3.90 1.86
C GLN A 84 12.50 -5.07 2.02
N VAL A 85 11.25 -4.77 2.33
CA VAL A 85 10.21 -5.79 2.52
C VAL A 85 9.39 -5.90 1.24
N SER A 86 9.43 -7.08 0.62
CA SER A 86 8.52 -7.47 -0.46
C SER A 86 7.31 -8.19 0.10
N ARG A 87 6.10 -7.90 -0.42
CA ARG A 87 4.83 -8.33 0.16
C ARG A 87 3.89 -8.91 -0.90
N GLY A 88 3.06 -9.82 -0.43
CA GLY A 88 1.97 -10.38 -1.20
C GLY A 88 2.38 -11.48 -2.18
N ILE A 89 1.42 -11.94 -2.97
CA ILE A 89 1.61 -13.03 -3.95
C ILE A 89 2.53 -12.65 -5.12
N LEU A 90 2.71 -11.34 -5.37
CA LEU A 90 3.56 -10.80 -6.43
C LEU A 90 4.82 -10.12 -5.91
N GLN A 91 5.10 -10.26 -4.61
CA GLN A 91 6.30 -9.77 -3.94
C GLN A 91 6.61 -8.29 -4.28
N PHE A 92 5.59 -7.44 -4.20
CA PHE A 92 5.81 -6.00 -4.38
C PHE A 92 6.64 -5.41 -3.26
N ASN A 93 7.66 -4.65 -3.62
CA ASN A 93 8.37 -3.82 -2.66
C ASN A 93 7.47 -2.66 -2.23
N GLY A 94 7.03 -2.68 -0.96
CA GLY A 94 6.01 -1.77 -0.45
C GLY A 94 6.45 -0.32 -0.31
N THR A 95 7.75 -0.07 -0.13
CA THR A 95 8.27 1.29 0.10
C THR A 95 8.74 1.98 -1.16
N SER A 96 9.01 1.25 -2.23
CA SER A 96 9.50 1.83 -3.49
C SER A 96 8.55 1.56 -4.64
N THR A 97 8.51 0.31 -5.14
CA THR A 97 7.76 -0.01 -6.35
C THR A 97 6.26 0.20 -6.17
N TRP A 98 5.68 -0.25 -5.04
CA TRP A 98 4.25 -0.10 -4.82
C TRP A 98 3.84 1.37 -4.76
N ASN A 99 4.51 2.19 -3.93
CA ASN A 99 4.17 3.60 -3.80
C ASN A 99 4.38 4.37 -5.13
N GLU A 100 5.44 4.07 -5.88
CA GLU A 100 5.65 4.65 -7.21
C GLU A 100 4.47 4.34 -8.15
N MET A 101 3.98 3.10 -8.14
CA MET A 101 2.89 2.67 -9.00
C MET A 101 1.53 3.21 -8.56
N GLU A 102 1.29 3.34 -7.24
CA GLU A 102 0.09 4.03 -6.73
C GLU A 102 -0.03 5.45 -7.29
N HIS A 103 1.05 6.22 -7.23
CA HIS A 103 1.07 7.59 -7.77
C HIS A 103 0.92 7.60 -9.29
N ARG A 104 1.57 6.67 -9.99
CA ARG A 104 1.54 6.61 -11.45
C ARG A 104 0.17 6.27 -12.01
N PHE A 105 -0.54 5.35 -11.38
CA PHE A 105 -1.81 4.83 -11.88
C PHE A 105 -3.04 5.39 -11.15
N GLY A 106 -2.84 6.13 -10.05
CA GLY A 106 -3.94 6.61 -9.21
C GLY A 106 -4.74 5.47 -8.56
N PHE A 107 -4.10 4.30 -8.37
CA PHE A 107 -4.71 3.12 -7.76
C PHE A 107 -4.02 2.84 -6.44
N TYR A 108 -4.76 2.97 -5.34
CA TYR A 108 -4.27 2.82 -3.97
C TYR A 108 -4.81 1.54 -3.34
N GLY A 109 -3.92 0.80 -2.67
CA GLY A 109 -4.29 -0.46 -2.05
C GLY A 109 -3.18 -1.04 -1.18
N ASP A 110 -3.37 -2.27 -0.72
CA ASP A 110 -2.34 -3.02 0.02
C ASP A 110 -1.72 -4.09 -0.89
N PRO A 111 -0.38 -4.11 -1.09
CA PRO A 111 0.29 -5.16 -1.86
C PRO A 111 0.11 -6.56 -1.26
N GLY A 112 -0.22 -6.66 0.03
CA GLY A 112 -0.61 -7.91 0.69
C GLY A 112 -2.03 -8.38 0.36
N ASN A 113 -2.85 -7.56 -0.29
CA ASN A 113 -4.16 -7.98 -0.78
C ASN A 113 -4.02 -8.57 -2.20
N PRO A 114 -4.32 -9.86 -2.42
CA PRO A 114 -4.15 -10.51 -3.73
C PRO A 114 -4.87 -9.81 -4.88
N THR A 115 -6.11 -9.37 -4.66
CA THR A 115 -6.88 -8.66 -5.69
C THR A 115 -6.22 -7.34 -6.08
N ALA A 116 -5.77 -6.55 -5.10
CA ALA A 116 -5.08 -5.29 -5.36
C ALA A 116 -3.73 -5.53 -6.07
N ALA A 117 -2.97 -6.53 -5.63
CA ALA A 117 -1.70 -6.90 -6.24
C ALA A 117 -1.85 -7.31 -7.71
N ILE A 118 -2.85 -8.13 -8.03
CA ILE A 118 -3.15 -8.57 -9.40
C ILE A 118 -3.56 -7.37 -10.28
N HIS A 119 -4.40 -6.48 -9.76
CA HIS A 119 -4.81 -5.27 -10.48
C HIS A 119 -3.63 -4.37 -10.83
N MET A 120 -2.77 -4.10 -9.85
CA MET A 120 -1.56 -3.32 -10.05
C MET A 120 -0.65 -3.97 -11.09
N ALA A 121 -0.45 -5.29 -11.00
CA ALA A 121 0.38 -6.03 -11.95
C ALA A 121 -0.18 -5.92 -13.38
N ASP A 122 -1.48 -6.08 -13.56
CA ASP A 122 -2.12 -5.98 -14.89
C ASP A 122 -1.91 -4.59 -15.52
N MET A 123 -2.04 -3.52 -14.72
CA MET A 123 -1.76 -2.15 -15.17
C MET A 123 -0.28 -1.96 -15.54
N MET A 124 0.63 -2.47 -14.72
CA MET A 124 2.07 -2.39 -14.98
C MET A 124 2.46 -3.13 -16.25
N ILE A 125 1.98 -4.36 -16.44
CA ILE A 125 2.24 -5.16 -17.64
C ILE A 125 1.68 -4.48 -18.88
N SER A 126 0.45 -3.97 -18.81
CA SER A 126 -0.18 -3.21 -19.90
C SER A 126 0.58 -1.93 -20.27
N SER A 127 1.35 -1.38 -19.32
CA SER A 127 2.20 -0.20 -19.51
C SER A 127 3.66 -0.52 -19.88
N GLY A 128 3.98 -1.80 -20.16
CA GLY A 128 5.34 -2.22 -20.54
C GLY A 128 6.32 -2.33 -19.36
N LEU A 129 5.83 -2.35 -18.13
CA LEU A 129 6.64 -2.37 -16.90
C LEU A 129 6.88 -3.79 -16.35
N VAL A 130 6.62 -4.83 -17.12
CA VAL A 130 6.82 -6.23 -16.71
C VAL A 130 8.25 -6.50 -16.23
N GLY A 131 9.24 -5.82 -16.77
CA GLY A 131 10.65 -5.93 -16.39
C GLY A 131 11.00 -5.45 -14.97
N ARG A 132 10.03 -4.91 -14.23
CA ARG A 132 10.22 -4.57 -12.81
C ARG A 132 10.34 -5.81 -11.92
N TRP A 133 9.81 -6.93 -12.34
CA TRP A 133 10.01 -8.21 -11.65
C TRP A 133 11.26 -8.93 -12.14
N THR A 134 12.07 -9.42 -11.21
CA THR A 134 13.22 -10.27 -11.54
C THR A 134 12.78 -11.55 -12.23
N CYS A 135 11.70 -12.14 -11.76
CA CYS A 135 11.07 -13.32 -12.37
C CYS A 135 10.68 -13.10 -13.83
N ALA A 136 10.24 -11.91 -14.22
CA ALA A 136 9.88 -11.62 -15.61
C ALA A 136 11.07 -11.81 -16.56
N ARG A 137 12.27 -11.42 -16.14
CA ARG A 137 13.50 -11.65 -16.92
C ARG A 137 13.83 -13.14 -17.04
N SER A 138 13.74 -13.87 -15.93
CA SER A 138 14.01 -15.31 -15.90
C SER A 138 13.03 -16.10 -16.76
N LEU A 139 11.80 -15.63 -16.88
CA LEU A 139 10.73 -16.21 -17.68
C LEU A 139 10.73 -15.76 -19.15
N GLY A 140 11.65 -14.87 -19.55
CA GLY A 140 11.71 -14.34 -20.91
C GLY A 140 10.52 -13.44 -21.28
N LEU A 141 9.85 -12.82 -20.30
CA LEU A 141 8.68 -11.96 -20.49
C LEU A 141 9.07 -10.51 -20.84
N THR A 142 10.34 -10.18 -20.75
CA THR A 142 10.89 -8.88 -21.15
C THR A 142 11.45 -8.96 -22.56
N LYS A 143 11.11 -7.96 -23.38
CA LYS A 143 11.73 -7.77 -24.72
C LYS A 143 13.02 -6.98 -24.59
#